data_70cadb6e25c9ce825c6a60994af3e176
#
_entry.id   70cadb6e25c9ce825c6a60994af3e176
#
_cell.length_a   1.000
_cell.length_b   1.000
_cell.length_c   1.000
_cell.angle_alpha   90.00
_cell.angle_beta   90.00
_cell.angle_gamma   90.00
#
_symmetry.space_group_name_H-M   'P 1'
#
loop_
_entity.id
_entity.type
_entity.pdbx_description
1 polymer ?
#
loop_
_entity_poly.entity_id
_entity_poly.type
_entity_poly.pdbx_seq_one_letter_code
_entity_poly.pdbx_strand_id
1 'polypeptide(L)'
;LKILDDVRKKYNVKTLTDIHIPQQAALASKSTDILQIPAFLSRQTDMLSAAASTDCIVNVKKAQFMSAEDMTNVVNKLKHYKAKEIWLTERGTTFGYNRLVVDYTGMLIMQKTGCPVIFDATHSVQCPGGMGTSSGGNREFVEPLAKAALSDGPNMVPLEEFEGMLKRVLSKS
;
A
#
# COMPACT_ATOMS: atom_id res chain seq x y z
N LEU A 1 -13.58 8.81 -9.26
CA LEU A 1 -13.69 9.35 -7.90
C LEU A 1 -15.13 9.31 -7.37
N LYS A 2 -16.16 9.70 -8.15
CA LYS A 2 -17.56 9.64 -7.71
C LYS A 2 -17.96 8.26 -7.20
N ILE A 3 -17.62 7.19 -7.90
CA ILE A 3 -17.92 5.81 -7.49
C ILE A 3 -17.30 5.49 -6.12
N LEU A 4 -16.07 5.92 -5.86
CA LEU A 4 -15.41 5.71 -4.56
C LEU A 4 -16.15 6.43 -3.43
N ASP A 5 -16.58 7.67 -3.66
CA ASP A 5 -17.37 8.44 -2.70
C ASP A 5 -18.74 7.78 -2.44
N ASP A 6 -19.42 7.29 -3.49
CA ASP A 6 -20.69 6.59 -3.39
C ASP A 6 -20.53 5.28 -2.58
N VAL A 7 -19.47 4.50 -2.83
CA VAL A 7 -19.14 3.27 -2.07
C VAL A 7 -18.87 3.59 -0.61
N ARG A 8 -18.02 4.60 -0.35
CA ARG A 8 -17.69 5.05 1.00
C ARG A 8 -18.92 5.37 1.81
N LYS A 9 -19.83 6.16 1.24
CA LYS A 9 -21.07 6.58 1.90
C LYS A 9 -22.06 5.43 2.07
N LYS A 10 -22.25 4.63 1.01
CA LYS A 10 -23.25 3.55 0.99
C LYS A 10 -22.92 2.41 1.96
N TYR A 11 -21.64 2.06 2.08
CA TYR A 11 -21.20 0.90 2.86
C TYR A 11 -20.51 1.28 4.15
N ASN A 12 -20.33 2.58 4.43
CA ASN A 12 -19.62 3.10 5.59
C ASN A 12 -18.23 2.48 5.75
N VAL A 13 -17.47 2.43 4.66
CA VAL A 13 -16.10 1.87 4.61
C VAL A 13 -15.11 2.94 4.14
N LYS A 14 -13.87 2.85 4.59
CA LYS A 14 -12.79 3.70 4.04
C LYS A 14 -12.48 3.27 2.62
N THR A 15 -12.20 4.26 1.77
CA THR A 15 -11.77 4.05 0.39
C THR A 15 -10.35 4.54 0.16
N LEU A 16 -9.65 3.84 -0.74
CA LEU A 16 -8.28 4.13 -1.10
C LEU A 16 -8.15 4.30 -2.61
N THR A 17 -7.31 5.23 -3.06
CA THR A 17 -6.93 5.35 -4.47
C THR A 17 -5.47 5.74 -4.63
N ASP A 18 -4.85 5.29 -5.72
CA ASP A 18 -3.52 5.75 -6.14
C ASP A 18 -3.58 7.19 -6.68
N ILE A 19 -2.51 7.94 -6.43
CA ILE A 19 -2.20 9.18 -7.12
C ILE A 19 -0.86 9.05 -7.85
N HIS A 20 -0.74 9.60 -9.04
CA HIS A 20 0.43 9.45 -9.90
C HIS A 20 1.14 10.77 -10.21
N ILE A 21 0.49 11.89 -9.95
CA ILE A 21 1.04 13.25 -10.04
C ILE A 21 0.56 14.09 -8.84
N PRO A 22 1.33 15.08 -8.40
CA PRO A 22 0.98 15.89 -7.21
C PRO A 22 -0.41 16.55 -7.29
N GLN A 23 -0.81 16.98 -8.47
CA GLN A 23 -2.09 17.68 -8.70
C GLN A 23 -3.32 16.80 -8.41
N GLN A 24 -3.16 15.48 -8.45
CA GLN A 24 -4.25 14.56 -8.14
C GLN A 24 -4.58 14.49 -6.65
N ALA A 25 -3.64 14.84 -5.75
CA ALA A 25 -3.84 14.73 -4.31
C ALA A 25 -5.06 15.52 -3.83
N ALA A 26 -5.13 16.81 -4.14
CA ALA A 26 -6.24 17.68 -3.75
C ALA A 26 -7.59 17.27 -4.39
N LEU A 27 -7.57 16.66 -5.57
CA LEU A 27 -8.78 16.20 -6.23
C LEU A 27 -9.28 14.87 -5.61
N ALA A 28 -8.38 13.90 -5.43
CA ALA A 28 -8.70 12.60 -4.91
C ALA A 28 -9.15 12.66 -3.43
N SER A 29 -8.54 13.53 -2.62
CA SER A 29 -8.86 13.66 -1.19
C SER A 29 -10.32 14.05 -0.91
N LYS A 30 -11.03 14.61 -1.88
CA LYS A 30 -12.47 14.92 -1.75
C LYS A 30 -13.36 13.68 -1.77
N SER A 31 -12.85 12.57 -2.30
CA SER A 31 -13.67 11.37 -2.60
C SER A 31 -13.13 10.09 -1.95
N THR A 32 -11.99 10.16 -1.27
CA THR A 32 -11.36 9.01 -0.62
C THR A 32 -10.79 9.37 0.75
N ASP A 33 -10.59 8.38 1.58
CA ASP A 33 -10.03 8.55 2.92
C ASP A 33 -8.52 8.33 2.94
N ILE A 34 -8.00 7.59 1.95
CA ILE A 34 -6.60 7.18 1.89
C ILE A 34 -6.05 7.48 0.50
N LEU A 35 -4.97 8.24 0.44
CA LEU A 35 -4.18 8.46 -0.77
C LEU A 35 -3.01 7.50 -0.78
N GLN A 36 -2.89 6.69 -1.82
CA GLN A 36 -1.77 5.77 -1.97
C GLN A 36 -0.73 6.35 -2.92
N ILE A 37 0.52 6.30 -2.48
CA ILE A 37 1.70 6.58 -3.32
C ILE A 37 2.20 5.25 -3.89
N PRO A 38 2.17 5.06 -5.22
CA PRO A 38 2.69 3.86 -5.87
C PRO A 38 4.17 3.62 -5.56
N ALA A 39 4.58 2.35 -5.61
CA ALA A 39 5.91 1.92 -5.23
C ALA A 39 7.04 2.68 -5.96
N PHE A 40 6.93 2.86 -7.27
CA PHE A 40 7.94 3.59 -8.05
C PHE A 40 8.04 5.08 -7.70
N LEU A 41 7.01 5.66 -7.10
CA LEU A 41 6.93 7.07 -6.74
C LEU A 41 7.20 7.33 -5.25
N SER A 42 7.49 6.30 -4.48
CA SER A 42 7.62 6.38 -3.01
C SER A 42 8.71 7.34 -2.52
N ARG A 43 9.71 7.65 -3.35
CA ARG A 43 10.79 8.60 -3.03
C ARG A 43 10.53 10.03 -3.53
N GLN A 44 9.51 10.25 -4.34
CA GLN A 44 9.22 11.55 -4.96
C GLN A 44 8.71 12.54 -3.90
N THR A 45 9.52 13.55 -3.60
CA THR A 45 9.24 14.49 -2.52
C THR A 45 8.00 15.35 -2.81
N ASP A 46 7.79 15.76 -4.05
CA ASP A 46 6.62 16.52 -4.48
C ASP A 46 5.31 15.72 -4.33
N MET A 47 5.33 14.42 -4.66
CA MET A 47 4.20 13.52 -4.43
C MET A 47 3.87 13.39 -2.94
N LEU A 48 4.89 13.13 -2.12
CA LEU A 48 4.73 12.98 -0.67
C LEU A 48 4.21 14.27 -0.04
N SER A 49 4.75 15.43 -0.43
CA SER A 49 4.33 16.73 0.09
C SER A 49 2.89 17.07 -0.31
N ALA A 50 2.51 16.78 -1.56
CA ALA A 50 1.15 17.02 -2.04
C ALA A 50 0.13 16.14 -1.30
N ALA A 51 0.44 14.86 -1.10
CA ALA A 51 -0.41 13.95 -0.32
C ALA A 51 -0.53 14.38 1.15
N ALA A 52 0.61 14.75 1.77
CA ALA A 52 0.65 15.21 3.16
C ALA A 52 -0.13 16.50 3.40
N SER A 53 -0.31 17.33 2.35
CA SER A 53 -1.09 18.59 2.43
C SER A 53 -2.60 18.36 2.47
N THR A 54 -3.06 17.10 2.44
CA THR A 54 -4.47 16.72 2.54
C THR A 54 -4.80 16.16 3.91
N ASP A 55 -6.09 16.07 4.25
CA ASP A 55 -6.56 15.43 5.49
C ASP A 55 -6.62 13.89 5.40
N CYS A 56 -6.22 13.32 4.28
CA CYS A 56 -6.23 11.87 4.06
C CYS A 56 -5.09 11.16 4.81
N ILE A 57 -5.28 9.89 5.08
CA ILE A 57 -4.20 8.98 5.42
C ILE A 57 -3.31 8.85 4.17
N VAL A 58 -1.99 8.94 4.35
CA VAL A 58 -1.04 8.74 3.26
C VAL A 58 -0.44 7.35 3.38
N ASN A 59 -0.84 6.46 2.49
CA ASN A 59 -0.27 5.12 2.38
C ASN A 59 0.84 5.10 1.34
N VAL A 60 2.05 4.68 1.72
CA VAL A 60 3.18 4.61 0.79
C VAL A 60 3.61 3.17 0.57
N LYS A 61 3.52 2.71 -0.68
CA LYS A 61 4.03 1.39 -1.07
C LYS A 61 5.55 1.44 -1.15
N LYS A 62 6.22 0.56 -0.39
CA LYS A 62 7.67 0.41 -0.48
C LYS A 62 8.07 0.02 -1.90
N ALA A 63 9.01 0.74 -2.50
CA ALA A 63 9.52 0.37 -3.81
C ALA A 63 10.24 -0.98 -3.76
N GLN A 64 10.16 -1.71 -4.86
CA GLN A 64 10.79 -3.04 -4.97
C GLN A 64 12.32 -2.98 -4.85
N PHE A 65 12.92 -1.83 -5.13
CA PHE A 65 14.37 -1.58 -5.06
C PHE A 65 14.81 -0.98 -3.73
N MET A 66 13.88 -0.66 -2.82
CA MET A 66 14.21 -0.04 -1.52
C MET A 66 14.36 -1.08 -0.43
N SER A 67 15.29 -0.83 0.49
CA SER A 67 15.32 -1.52 1.77
C SER A 67 14.17 -1.05 2.67
N ALA A 68 13.84 -1.86 3.68
CA ALA A 68 12.84 -1.50 4.67
C ALA A 68 13.27 -0.29 5.52
N GLU A 69 14.57 -0.18 5.80
CA GLU A 69 15.18 0.93 6.55
C GLU A 69 15.01 2.27 5.82
N ASP A 70 15.08 2.27 4.49
CA ASP A 70 14.91 3.47 3.66
C ASP A 70 13.52 4.09 3.79
N MET A 71 12.52 3.30 4.20
CA MET A 71 11.17 3.82 4.45
C MET A 71 11.14 4.81 5.62
N THR A 72 12.12 4.78 6.52
CA THR A 72 12.29 5.81 7.55
C THR A 72 12.43 7.20 6.93
N ASN A 73 13.16 7.32 5.82
CA ASN A 73 13.32 8.60 5.12
C ASN A 73 12.00 9.09 4.52
N VAL A 74 11.17 8.17 4.02
CA VAL A 74 9.83 8.49 3.51
C VAL A 74 8.94 9.00 4.64
N VAL A 75 8.94 8.31 5.78
CA VAL A 75 8.18 8.72 6.98
C VAL A 75 8.64 10.09 7.47
N ASN A 76 9.95 10.34 7.52
CA ASN A 76 10.50 11.63 7.94
C ASN A 76 10.06 12.77 7.02
N LYS A 77 10.04 12.56 5.70
CA LYS A 77 9.51 13.54 4.74
C LYS A 77 8.03 13.81 5.01
N LEU A 78 7.20 12.79 5.14
CA LEU A 78 5.77 12.95 5.40
C LEU A 78 5.50 13.66 6.73
N LYS A 79 6.25 13.35 7.79
CA LYS A 79 6.17 14.07 9.08
C LYS A 79 6.60 15.53 8.94
N HIS A 80 7.65 15.81 8.16
CA HIS A 80 8.09 17.19 7.86
C HIS A 80 6.97 18.01 7.19
N TYR A 81 6.26 17.41 6.24
CA TYR A 81 5.11 18.03 5.57
C TYR A 81 3.79 17.90 6.35
N LYS A 82 3.85 17.43 7.61
CA LYS A 82 2.72 17.36 8.54
C LYS A 82 1.57 16.45 8.09
N ALA A 83 1.92 15.32 7.44
CA ALA A 83 0.91 14.31 7.13
C ALA A 83 0.15 13.90 8.40
N LYS A 84 -1.17 13.83 8.31
CA LYS A 84 -2.06 13.54 9.43
C LYS A 84 -1.88 12.12 9.98
N GLU A 85 -1.77 11.17 9.09
CA GLU A 85 -1.55 9.75 9.39
C GLU A 85 -0.76 9.11 8.25
N ILE A 86 0.16 8.22 8.57
CA ILE A 86 1.07 7.59 7.61
C ILE A 86 0.96 6.08 7.76
N TRP A 87 0.70 5.39 6.64
CA TRP A 87 0.76 3.95 6.53
C TRP A 87 1.86 3.53 5.57
N LEU A 88 2.47 2.38 5.79
CA LEU A 88 3.48 1.81 4.91
C LEU A 88 2.99 0.48 4.35
N THR A 89 3.27 0.20 3.09
CA THR A 89 2.85 -1.06 2.46
C THR A 89 4.04 -1.83 1.93
N GLU A 90 4.25 -3.07 2.43
CA GLU A 90 5.11 -4.06 1.82
C GLU A 90 4.40 -4.70 0.62
N ARG A 91 5.10 -4.85 -0.50
CA ARG A 91 4.57 -5.41 -1.74
C ARG A 91 5.57 -6.26 -2.53
N GLY A 92 6.60 -6.73 -1.88
CA GLY A 92 7.69 -7.49 -2.48
C GLY A 92 8.87 -6.63 -2.89
N THR A 93 10.01 -7.26 -2.83
CA THR A 93 11.33 -6.70 -3.18
C THR A 93 11.87 -7.44 -4.40
N THR A 94 12.59 -6.75 -5.27
CA THR A 94 13.24 -7.38 -6.43
C THR A 94 14.27 -8.39 -5.96
N PHE A 95 14.08 -9.63 -6.38
CA PHE A 95 15.05 -10.71 -6.15
C PHE A 95 15.97 -10.93 -7.33
N GLY A 96 15.41 -10.80 -8.55
CA GLY A 96 16.11 -10.99 -9.81
C GLY A 96 15.17 -10.65 -10.96
N TYR A 97 15.50 -11.14 -12.19
CA TYR A 97 14.69 -10.91 -13.36
C TYR A 97 13.27 -11.43 -13.19
N ASN A 98 12.27 -10.55 -13.38
CA ASN A 98 10.84 -10.87 -13.35
C ASN A 98 10.37 -11.58 -12.05
N ARG A 99 11.10 -11.44 -10.93
CA ARG A 99 10.78 -12.12 -9.70
C ARG A 99 10.88 -11.19 -8.49
N LEU A 100 9.91 -11.35 -7.58
CA LEU A 100 9.85 -10.67 -6.30
C LEU A 100 9.92 -11.68 -5.15
N VAL A 101 10.40 -11.23 -4.00
CA VAL A 101 10.32 -11.95 -2.73
C VAL A 101 9.71 -11.03 -1.68
N VAL A 102 9.07 -11.62 -0.67
CA VAL A 102 8.58 -10.89 0.51
C VAL A 102 9.63 -10.98 1.60
N ASP A 103 10.10 -9.83 2.05
CA ASP A 103 10.95 -9.71 3.21
C ASP A 103 10.08 -9.48 4.46
N TYR A 104 9.77 -10.55 5.18
CA TYR A 104 8.98 -10.48 6.41
C TYR A 104 9.71 -9.72 7.51
N THR A 105 11.05 -9.82 7.60
CA THR A 105 11.84 -9.03 8.57
C THR A 105 11.76 -7.55 8.26
N GLY A 106 11.66 -7.19 6.98
CA GLY A 106 11.48 -5.82 6.52
C GLY A 106 10.17 -5.19 7.03
N MET A 107 9.10 -5.97 7.17
CA MET A 107 7.85 -5.46 7.76
C MET A 107 8.05 -5.08 9.22
N LEU A 108 8.75 -5.90 10.01
CA LEU A 108 9.08 -5.59 11.41
C LEU A 108 9.99 -4.37 11.53
N ILE A 109 10.92 -4.18 10.58
CA ILE A 109 11.77 -2.99 10.50
C ILE A 109 10.92 -1.74 10.25
N MET A 110 10.01 -1.79 9.27
CA MET A 110 9.10 -0.68 8.98
C MET A 110 8.19 -0.33 10.16
N GLN A 111 7.72 -1.32 10.94
CA GLN A 111 6.93 -1.08 12.15
C GLN A 111 7.67 -0.23 13.20
N LYS A 112 9.01 -0.30 13.28
CA LYS A 112 9.82 0.52 14.19
C LYS A 112 9.71 2.03 13.91
N THR A 113 9.20 2.43 12.74
CA THR A 113 8.89 3.84 12.45
C THR A 113 7.71 4.38 13.24
N GLY A 114 6.94 3.49 13.88
CA GLY A 114 5.69 3.78 14.58
C GLY A 114 4.48 3.91 13.65
N CYS A 115 4.64 3.62 12.35
CA CYS A 115 3.54 3.64 11.38
C CYS A 115 2.92 2.25 11.24
N PRO A 116 1.60 2.14 11.02
CA PRO A 116 0.97 0.89 10.60
C PRO A 116 1.60 0.35 9.31
N VAL A 117 1.81 -0.96 9.25
CA VAL A 117 2.35 -1.64 8.07
C VAL A 117 1.28 -2.54 7.47
N ILE A 118 1.03 -2.36 6.17
CA ILE A 118 0.09 -3.13 5.38
C ILE A 118 0.89 -4.11 4.52
N PHE A 119 0.36 -5.30 4.30
CA PHE A 119 0.91 -6.27 3.37
C PHE A 119 0.03 -6.41 2.12
N ASP A 120 0.58 -6.07 0.96
CA ASP A 120 -0.04 -6.27 -0.35
C ASP A 120 0.40 -7.61 -0.94
N ALA A 121 -0.31 -8.67 -0.56
CA ALA A 121 -0.02 -10.03 -1.01
C ALA A 121 -0.19 -10.21 -2.53
N THR A 122 -1.10 -9.46 -3.14
CA THR A 122 -1.39 -9.58 -4.57
C THR A 122 -0.24 -9.08 -5.44
N HIS A 123 0.29 -7.90 -5.12
CA HIS A 123 1.44 -7.36 -5.86
C HIS A 123 2.75 -8.08 -5.52
N SER A 124 2.84 -8.72 -4.36
CA SER A 124 4.04 -9.47 -3.93
C SER A 124 4.29 -10.73 -4.78
N VAL A 125 3.27 -11.24 -5.45
CA VAL A 125 3.38 -12.43 -6.33
C VAL A 125 3.43 -12.08 -7.81
N GLN A 126 3.55 -10.80 -8.16
CA GLN A 126 3.71 -10.37 -9.55
C GLN A 126 5.03 -10.88 -10.14
N CYS A 127 4.98 -11.16 -11.45
CA CYS A 127 6.15 -11.41 -12.29
C CYS A 127 6.29 -10.20 -13.23
N PRO A 128 7.01 -9.14 -12.83
CA PRO A 128 7.14 -7.93 -13.63
C PRO A 128 7.73 -8.24 -15.01
N GLY A 129 7.04 -7.86 -16.09
CA GLY A 129 7.48 -8.16 -17.46
C GLY A 129 7.43 -9.63 -17.85
N GLY A 130 6.89 -10.53 -17.01
CA GLY A 130 6.88 -11.97 -17.27
C GLY A 130 6.04 -12.42 -18.49
N MET A 131 5.17 -11.53 -19.01
CA MET A 131 4.37 -11.76 -20.22
C MET A 131 4.70 -10.75 -21.33
N GLY A 132 5.91 -10.22 -21.36
CA GLY A 132 6.36 -9.23 -22.35
C GLY A 132 5.75 -7.85 -22.09
N THR A 133 4.57 -7.57 -22.63
CA THR A 133 3.88 -6.27 -22.53
C THR A 133 3.01 -6.14 -21.28
N SER A 134 2.83 -7.21 -20.49
CA SER A 134 2.04 -7.21 -19.26
C SER A 134 2.76 -7.94 -18.14
N SER A 135 2.39 -7.64 -16.88
CA SER A 135 2.85 -8.35 -15.71
C SER A 135 2.02 -9.63 -15.53
N GLY A 136 2.69 -10.77 -15.36
CA GLY A 136 2.08 -11.99 -14.88
C GLY A 136 2.03 -12.02 -13.35
N GLY A 137 1.56 -13.14 -12.78
CA GLY A 137 1.59 -13.36 -11.33
C GLY A 137 1.10 -14.74 -10.95
N ASN A 138 1.63 -15.27 -9.86
CA ASN A 138 1.30 -16.60 -9.33
C ASN A 138 0.22 -16.48 -8.25
N ARG A 139 -1.03 -16.39 -8.69
CA ARG A 139 -2.20 -16.18 -7.80
C ARG A 139 -2.28 -17.19 -6.66
N GLU A 140 -1.83 -18.41 -6.87
CA GLU A 140 -1.82 -19.51 -5.87
C GLU A 140 -1.00 -19.18 -4.60
N PHE A 141 -0.06 -18.22 -4.69
CA PHE A 141 0.77 -17.82 -3.55
C PHE A 141 0.20 -16.64 -2.76
N VAL A 142 -0.88 -15.99 -3.21
CA VAL A 142 -1.47 -14.83 -2.52
C VAL A 142 -1.93 -15.22 -1.11
N GLU A 143 -2.75 -16.26 -1.00
CA GLU A 143 -3.29 -16.71 0.29
C GLU A 143 -2.20 -17.23 1.25
N PRO A 144 -1.25 -18.10 0.83
CA PRO A 144 -0.15 -18.50 1.67
C PRO A 144 0.68 -17.34 2.22
N LEU A 145 1.03 -16.36 1.39
CA LEU A 145 1.79 -15.19 1.82
C LEU A 145 0.99 -14.30 2.78
N ALA A 146 -0.30 -14.10 2.52
CA ALA A 146 -1.16 -13.35 3.41
C ALA A 146 -1.28 -14.01 4.79
N LYS A 147 -1.44 -15.32 4.85
CA LYS A 147 -1.46 -16.09 6.11
C LYS A 147 -0.13 -15.98 6.87
N ALA A 148 1.00 -16.07 6.17
CA ALA A 148 2.31 -15.89 6.78
C ALA A 148 2.48 -14.48 7.37
N ALA A 149 2.02 -13.46 6.65
CA ALA A 149 2.06 -12.08 7.13
C ALA A 149 1.24 -11.86 8.41
N LEU A 150 0.11 -12.54 8.55
CA LEU A 150 -0.75 -12.45 9.74
C LEU A 150 -0.15 -13.16 10.97
N SER A 151 0.77 -14.10 10.78
CA SER A 151 1.38 -14.84 11.90
C SER A 151 2.40 -14.02 12.68
N ASP A 152 2.89 -12.90 12.14
CA ASP A 152 3.97 -12.11 12.73
C ASP A 152 3.53 -11.09 13.81
N GLY A 153 2.23 -11.09 14.21
CA GLY A 153 1.81 -10.42 15.43
C GLY A 153 0.88 -9.20 15.31
N PRO A 154 0.52 -8.58 16.44
CA PRO A 154 -0.69 -7.76 16.62
C PRO A 154 -0.65 -6.35 16.03
N ASN A 155 0.42 -5.94 15.38
CA ASN A 155 0.59 -4.58 14.84
C ASN A 155 0.47 -4.47 13.32
N MET A 156 0.18 -5.55 12.63
CA MET A 156 -0.29 -5.46 11.25
C MET A 156 -1.74 -5.01 11.30
N VAL A 157 -2.12 -4.05 10.46
CA VAL A 157 -3.54 -3.65 10.36
C VAL A 157 -4.35 -4.92 10.19
N PRO A 158 -5.24 -5.27 11.12
CA PRO A 158 -5.99 -6.51 11.03
C PRO A 158 -6.71 -6.55 9.69
N LEU A 159 -6.52 -7.64 8.96
CA LEU A 159 -7.25 -7.91 7.72
C LEU A 159 -8.79 -7.94 7.96
N GLU A 160 -9.24 -7.80 9.19
CA GLU A 160 -10.66 -7.86 9.54
C GLU A 160 -11.48 -6.79 8.84
N GLU A 161 -10.95 -5.58 8.66
CA GLU A 161 -11.60 -4.58 7.82
C GLU A 161 -11.48 -4.93 6.32
N PHE A 162 -10.37 -5.53 5.91
CA PHE A 162 -10.10 -5.99 4.54
C PHE A 162 -10.75 -7.36 4.28
N GLU A 163 -10.80 -8.24 5.28
CA GLU A 163 -11.45 -9.54 5.25
C GLU A 163 -12.96 -9.42 5.09
N GLY A 164 -13.57 -8.44 5.74
CA GLY A 164 -14.98 -8.08 5.53
C GLY A 164 -15.25 -7.63 4.09
N MET A 165 -14.28 -7.00 3.43
CA MET A 165 -14.34 -6.62 2.01
C MET A 165 -14.07 -7.81 1.10
N LEU A 166 -13.07 -8.64 1.38
CA LEU A 166 -12.75 -9.86 0.63
C LEU A 166 -13.84 -10.92 0.75
N LYS A 167 -14.39 -11.16 1.92
CA LYS A 167 -15.53 -12.09 2.10
C LYS A 167 -16.75 -11.64 1.30
N ARG A 168 -16.99 -10.34 1.20
CA ARG A 168 -18.11 -9.79 0.38
C ARG A 168 -17.83 -9.82 -1.11
N VAL A 169 -16.58 -9.75 -1.54
CA VAL A 169 -16.19 -9.84 -2.96
C VAL A 169 -16.15 -11.30 -3.42
N LEU A 170 -15.64 -12.21 -2.57
CA LEU A 170 -15.51 -13.63 -2.90
C LEU A 170 -16.81 -14.44 -2.71
N SER A 171 -17.76 -13.94 -1.91
CA SER A 171 -19.07 -14.59 -1.74
C SER A 171 -20.07 -14.27 -2.86
N LYS A 172 -19.65 -13.48 -3.86
CA LYS A 172 -20.46 -13.13 -5.05
C LYS A 172 -19.95 -13.74 -6.36
N SER A 173 -19.00 -14.67 -6.28
CA SER A 173 -18.51 -15.45 -7.42
C SER A 173 -18.96 -16.89 -7.34
#